data_6be8bec6f1339e6099839df3edfb6ef5
#
_entry.id   6be8bec6f1339e6099839df3edfb6ef5
#
_cell.length_a   1.000
_cell.length_b   1.000
_cell.length_c   1.000
_cell.angle_alpha   90.00
_cell.angle_beta   90.00
_cell.angle_gamma   90.00
#
_symmetry.space_group_name_H-M   'P 1'
#
loop_
_entity.id
_entity.type
_entity.pdbx_description
1 polymer ?
#
loop_
_entity_poly.entity_id
_entity_poly.type
_entity_poly.pdbx_seq_one_letter_code
_entity_poly.pdbx_strand_id
1 'polypeptide(L)'
;MTESYLLRLLLAVCLGSIIGLEREYRAKGAGARTHSLVSLGSALFMVLSYAGFDFVLAQTPNVSLDPSRIASQVVTGIGFIGGGIIIFQKNVVPGLTTAAGLWVTSAIGMACGAGLYIVSISVTVMVLICMETFHLILSRFSRRSINFTLSAPSSEEIQRVVEQIKAAGMQVDTFEYQKRNCSASVACLATLEVKVKRGKRAIDVFNFLSQFETITIEHLSLI
;
A
#
# COMPACT_ATOMS: atom_id res chain seq x y z
N MET A 1 -35.96 -15.35 5.68
CA MET A 1 -34.53 -15.58 6.04
C MET A 1 -33.55 -15.23 4.90
N THR A 2 -33.79 -15.65 3.67
CA THR A 2 -32.93 -15.37 2.53
C THR A 2 -32.72 -13.87 2.21
N GLU A 3 -33.75 -13.04 2.33
CA GLU A 3 -33.67 -11.60 2.13
C GLU A 3 -32.67 -10.92 3.12
N SER A 4 -32.65 -11.41 4.36
CA SER A 4 -31.72 -10.92 5.37
C SER A 4 -30.25 -11.21 5.01
N TYR A 5 -29.94 -12.35 4.39
CA TYR A 5 -28.58 -12.68 3.97
C TYR A 5 -28.14 -11.84 2.78
N LEU A 6 -29.04 -11.59 1.80
CA LEU A 6 -28.73 -10.71 0.67
C LEU A 6 -28.39 -9.30 1.12
N LEU A 7 -29.13 -8.74 2.07
CA LEU A 7 -28.83 -7.42 2.64
C LEU A 7 -27.45 -7.38 3.31
N ARG A 8 -27.05 -8.43 4.03
CA ARG A 8 -25.73 -8.54 4.65
C ARG A 8 -24.62 -8.55 3.60
N LEU A 9 -24.80 -9.32 2.53
CA LEU A 9 -23.84 -9.38 1.42
C LEU A 9 -23.74 -8.05 0.67
N LEU A 10 -24.88 -7.40 0.41
CA LEU A 10 -24.90 -6.06 -0.22
C LEU A 10 -24.20 -5.02 0.65
N LEU A 11 -24.47 -5.03 1.96
CA LEU A 11 -23.77 -4.12 2.89
C LEU A 11 -22.25 -4.36 2.88
N ALA A 12 -21.83 -5.64 2.87
CA ALA A 12 -20.41 -5.98 2.81
C ALA A 12 -19.75 -5.43 1.52
N VAL A 13 -20.42 -5.57 0.37
CA VAL A 13 -19.94 -4.98 -0.91
C VAL A 13 -19.84 -3.47 -0.79
N CYS A 14 -20.86 -2.80 -0.27
CA CYS A 14 -20.87 -1.34 -0.13
C CYS A 14 -19.72 -0.86 0.76
N LEU A 15 -19.55 -1.43 1.96
CA LEU A 15 -18.50 -1.02 2.89
C LEU A 15 -17.10 -1.31 2.33
N GLY A 16 -16.91 -2.49 1.71
CA GLY A 16 -15.66 -2.82 1.04
C GLY A 16 -15.36 -1.87 -0.12
N SER A 17 -16.37 -1.52 -0.92
CA SER A 17 -16.23 -0.56 -2.02
C SER A 17 -15.82 0.83 -1.54
N ILE A 18 -16.39 1.32 -0.44
CA ILE A 18 -16.06 2.63 0.13
C ILE A 18 -14.58 2.70 0.52
N ILE A 19 -14.07 1.67 1.21
CA ILE A 19 -12.63 1.59 1.54
C ILE A 19 -11.78 1.52 0.27
N GLY A 20 -12.17 0.67 -0.68
CA GLY A 20 -11.44 0.49 -1.91
C GLY A 20 -11.43 1.72 -2.83
N LEU A 21 -12.50 2.52 -2.84
CA LEU A 21 -12.56 3.81 -3.56
C LEU A 21 -11.57 4.82 -3.00
N GLU A 22 -11.43 4.91 -1.67
CA GLU A 22 -10.41 5.75 -1.04
C GLU A 22 -9.01 5.32 -1.49
N ARG A 23 -8.74 4.00 -1.53
CA ARG A 23 -7.46 3.46 -1.98
C ARG A 23 -7.18 3.75 -3.45
N GLU A 24 -8.19 3.59 -4.31
CA GLU A 24 -8.10 3.87 -5.74
C GLU A 24 -7.89 5.37 -6.02
N TYR A 25 -8.62 6.23 -5.33
CA TYR A 25 -8.45 7.69 -5.40
C TYR A 25 -7.02 8.14 -5.07
N ARG A 26 -6.37 7.44 -4.14
CA ARG A 26 -4.97 7.71 -3.74
C ARG A 26 -3.92 6.96 -4.55
N ALA A 27 -4.30 6.34 -5.64
CA ALA A 27 -3.41 5.53 -6.49
C ALA A 27 -2.60 4.48 -5.69
N LYS A 28 -3.24 3.85 -4.69
CA LYS A 28 -2.66 2.74 -3.92
C LYS A 28 -3.06 1.40 -4.54
N GLY A 29 -2.25 0.37 -4.32
CA GLY A 29 -2.58 -0.99 -4.75
C GLY A 29 -3.89 -1.49 -4.10
N ALA A 30 -4.62 -2.38 -4.77
CA ALA A 30 -5.93 -2.89 -4.40
C ALA A 30 -7.00 -1.78 -4.22
N GLY A 31 -7.74 -1.52 -5.29
CA GLY A 31 -8.83 -0.54 -5.35
C GLY A 31 -10.20 -1.11 -4.97
N ALA A 32 -11.26 -0.43 -5.45
CA ALA A 32 -12.65 -0.75 -5.13
C ALA A 32 -13.04 -2.19 -5.45
N ARG A 33 -12.64 -2.71 -6.62
CA ARG A 33 -12.95 -4.10 -7.03
C ARG A 33 -12.39 -5.13 -6.04
N THR A 34 -11.14 -4.96 -5.64
CA THR A 34 -10.47 -5.92 -4.75
C THR A 34 -11.09 -5.91 -3.35
N HIS A 35 -11.29 -4.73 -2.77
CA HIS A 35 -11.87 -4.60 -1.44
C HIS A 35 -13.33 -5.09 -1.39
N SER A 36 -14.16 -4.78 -2.40
CA SER A 36 -15.53 -5.26 -2.46
C SER A 36 -15.64 -6.78 -2.56
N LEU A 37 -14.78 -7.41 -3.39
CA LEU A 37 -14.74 -8.87 -3.52
C LEU A 37 -14.26 -9.56 -2.25
N VAL A 38 -13.24 -9.03 -1.58
CA VAL A 38 -12.75 -9.57 -0.30
C VAL A 38 -13.83 -9.45 0.77
N SER A 39 -14.50 -8.30 0.89
CA SER A 39 -15.57 -8.10 1.85
C SER A 39 -16.76 -9.04 1.58
N LEU A 40 -17.21 -9.14 0.31
CA LEU A 40 -18.28 -10.02 -0.11
C LEU A 40 -17.98 -11.49 0.19
N GLY A 41 -16.78 -11.97 -0.22
CA GLY A 41 -16.37 -13.35 0.01
C GLY A 41 -16.31 -13.69 1.50
N SER A 42 -15.76 -12.79 2.31
CA SER A 42 -15.70 -12.96 3.76
C SER A 42 -17.07 -12.98 4.41
N ALA A 43 -18.01 -12.12 3.96
CA ALA A 43 -19.40 -12.12 4.42
C ALA A 43 -20.10 -13.42 4.04
N LEU A 44 -19.92 -13.92 2.82
CA LEU A 44 -20.49 -15.17 2.36
C LEU A 44 -19.96 -16.35 3.17
N PHE A 45 -18.66 -16.47 3.38
CA PHE A 45 -18.08 -17.53 4.21
C PHE A 45 -18.58 -17.47 5.65
N MET A 46 -18.78 -16.27 6.20
CA MET A 46 -19.36 -16.12 7.52
C MET A 46 -20.82 -16.61 7.56
N VAL A 47 -21.65 -16.28 6.58
CA VAL A 47 -23.03 -16.79 6.46
C VAL A 47 -23.03 -18.32 6.33
N LEU A 48 -22.17 -18.87 5.47
CA LEU A 48 -22.04 -20.32 5.30
C LEU A 48 -21.62 -21.01 6.61
N SER A 49 -20.78 -20.34 7.40
CA SER A 49 -20.23 -20.90 8.64
C SER A 49 -21.30 -21.23 9.68
N TYR A 50 -22.38 -20.45 9.78
CA TYR A 50 -23.41 -20.68 10.78
C TYR A 50 -24.77 -21.13 10.20
N ALA A 51 -25.05 -20.83 8.91
CA ALA A 51 -26.36 -21.16 8.31
C ALA A 51 -26.27 -22.17 7.16
N GLY A 52 -25.07 -22.43 6.62
CA GLY A 52 -24.91 -23.33 5.48
C GLY A 52 -25.20 -24.79 5.75
N PHE A 53 -25.28 -25.21 7.01
CA PHE A 53 -25.43 -26.60 7.44
C PHE A 53 -26.78 -26.90 8.14
N ASP A 54 -27.70 -25.93 8.20
CA ASP A 54 -28.97 -26.06 8.87
C ASP A 54 -29.77 -27.32 8.41
N PHE A 55 -29.74 -27.64 7.11
CA PHE A 55 -30.38 -28.79 6.55
C PHE A 55 -29.80 -30.11 7.10
N VAL A 56 -28.50 -30.22 7.22
CA VAL A 56 -27.79 -31.40 7.74
C VAL A 56 -28.07 -31.56 9.23
N LEU A 57 -28.04 -30.47 9.99
CA LEU A 57 -28.31 -30.47 11.44
C LEU A 57 -29.76 -30.92 11.74
N ALA A 58 -30.72 -30.48 10.92
CA ALA A 58 -32.10 -30.89 11.07
C ALA A 58 -32.34 -32.40 10.89
N GLN A 59 -31.46 -33.09 10.16
CA GLN A 59 -31.56 -34.54 9.89
C GLN A 59 -30.67 -35.39 10.81
N THR A 60 -29.80 -34.81 11.60
CA THR A 60 -28.77 -35.52 12.37
C THR A 60 -28.77 -35.06 13.83
N PRO A 61 -29.60 -35.65 14.71
CA PRO A 61 -29.84 -35.09 16.03
C PRO A 61 -28.66 -35.09 17.01
N ASN A 62 -27.54 -35.77 16.70
CA ASN A 62 -26.37 -35.86 17.57
C ASN A 62 -25.14 -35.10 17.01
N VAL A 63 -25.34 -34.24 16.01
CA VAL A 63 -24.26 -33.42 15.41
C VAL A 63 -24.37 -32.01 15.93
N SER A 64 -23.25 -31.46 16.38
CA SER A 64 -23.10 -30.03 16.74
C SER A 64 -22.30 -29.27 15.70
N LEU A 65 -22.75 -28.08 15.35
CA LEU A 65 -22.04 -27.17 14.47
C LEU A 65 -21.13 -26.28 15.29
N ASP A 66 -19.89 -26.13 14.83
CA ASP A 66 -18.97 -25.12 15.30
C ASP A 66 -18.81 -24.01 14.23
N PRO A 67 -19.51 -22.88 14.39
CA PRO A 67 -19.48 -21.80 13.40
C PRO A 67 -18.09 -21.13 13.27
N SER A 68 -17.19 -21.33 14.23
CA SER A 68 -15.87 -20.70 14.19
C SER A 68 -14.94 -21.33 13.15
N ARG A 69 -15.17 -22.57 12.75
CA ARG A 69 -14.24 -23.32 11.88
C ARG A 69 -14.04 -22.71 10.51
N ILE A 70 -15.14 -22.40 9.78
CA ILE A 70 -15.04 -21.77 8.47
C ILE A 70 -14.60 -20.31 8.63
N ALA A 71 -15.17 -19.61 9.63
CA ALA A 71 -14.82 -18.23 9.90
C ALA A 71 -13.32 -18.05 10.20
N SER A 72 -12.70 -18.95 10.96
CA SER A 72 -11.26 -18.90 11.26
C SER A 72 -10.39 -19.08 10.00
N GLN A 73 -10.85 -19.90 9.03
CA GLN A 73 -10.12 -20.08 7.76
C GLN A 73 -10.14 -18.83 6.88
N VAL A 74 -11.14 -17.97 7.00
CA VAL A 74 -11.15 -16.66 6.31
C VAL A 74 -9.98 -15.81 6.80
N VAL A 75 -9.74 -15.77 8.13
CA VAL A 75 -8.64 -15.01 8.72
C VAL A 75 -7.28 -15.55 8.26
N THR A 76 -7.14 -16.85 8.14
CA THR A 76 -5.92 -17.48 7.62
C THR A 76 -5.75 -17.22 6.13
N GLY A 77 -6.85 -17.41 5.35
CA GLY A 77 -6.84 -17.28 3.89
C GLY A 77 -6.52 -15.87 3.40
N ILE A 78 -7.00 -14.84 4.08
CA ILE A 78 -6.68 -13.45 3.70
C ILE A 78 -5.20 -13.15 3.89
N GLY A 79 -4.51 -13.85 4.80
CA GLY A 79 -3.06 -13.74 4.99
C GLY A 79 -2.27 -14.12 3.74
N PHE A 80 -2.74 -15.10 2.96
CA PHE A 80 -2.14 -15.48 1.68
C PHE A 80 -2.28 -14.36 0.64
N ILE A 81 -3.46 -13.76 0.52
CA ILE A 81 -3.69 -12.63 -0.40
C ILE A 81 -2.85 -11.43 0.03
N GLY A 82 -2.86 -11.09 1.33
CA GLY A 82 -2.08 -10.00 1.88
C GLY A 82 -0.57 -10.18 1.66
N GLY A 83 -0.06 -11.39 1.90
CA GLY A 83 1.34 -11.74 1.67
C GLY A 83 1.75 -11.63 0.19
N GLY A 84 0.85 -11.99 -0.72
CA GLY A 84 1.10 -11.88 -2.17
C GLY A 84 1.20 -10.44 -2.70
N ILE A 85 0.75 -9.45 -1.94
CA ILE A 85 0.82 -8.03 -2.32
C ILE A 85 2.08 -7.36 -1.78
N ILE A 86 2.70 -7.91 -0.75
CA ILE A 86 3.90 -7.34 -0.12
C ILE A 86 5.11 -7.66 -0.99
N ILE A 87 5.78 -6.63 -1.49
CA ILE A 87 6.96 -6.75 -2.35
C ILE A 87 8.17 -6.24 -1.56
N PHE A 88 9.21 -7.06 -1.43
CA PHE A 88 10.45 -6.66 -0.80
C PHE A 88 11.38 -6.03 -1.85
N GLN A 89 11.63 -4.73 -1.69
CA GLN A 89 12.63 -3.99 -2.48
C GLN A 89 13.68 -3.42 -1.53
N LYS A 90 14.93 -3.34 -1.96
CA LYS A 90 16.13 -3.00 -1.14
C LYS A 90 15.89 -2.20 0.15
N ASN A 91 15.24 -1.04 0.10
CA ASN A 91 15.03 -0.15 1.25
C ASN A 91 13.55 0.17 1.54
N VAL A 92 12.62 -0.38 0.75
CA VAL A 92 11.19 -0.07 0.85
C VAL A 92 10.39 -1.37 0.74
N VAL A 93 9.32 -1.48 1.50
CA VAL A 93 8.40 -2.62 1.45
C VAL A 93 7.01 -2.12 1.02
N PRO A 94 6.79 -1.91 -0.29
CA PRO A 94 5.47 -1.54 -0.79
C PRO A 94 4.45 -2.66 -0.56
N GLY A 95 3.17 -2.29 -0.43
CA GLY A 95 2.08 -3.24 -0.24
C GLY A 95 1.69 -3.52 1.21
N LEU A 96 2.51 -3.17 2.21
CA LEU A 96 2.22 -3.48 3.62
C LEU A 96 0.90 -2.86 4.11
N THR A 97 0.68 -1.57 3.86
CA THR A 97 -0.59 -0.89 4.21
C THR A 97 -1.77 -1.45 3.42
N THR A 98 -1.55 -1.83 2.16
CA THR A 98 -2.59 -2.45 1.32
C THR A 98 -2.99 -3.82 1.87
N ALA A 99 -2.03 -4.65 2.27
CA ALA A 99 -2.27 -5.94 2.88
C ALA A 99 -3.06 -5.81 4.20
N ALA A 100 -2.67 -4.87 5.07
CA ALA A 100 -3.38 -4.56 6.30
C ALA A 100 -4.82 -4.07 6.01
N GLY A 101 -5.01 -3.22 4.98
CA GLY A 101 -6.32 -2.75 4.55
C GLY A 101 -7.25 -3.89 4.10
N LEU A 102 -6.74 -4.83 3.31
CA LEU A 102 -7.50 -6.01 2.89
C LEU A 102 -7.85 -6.93 4.07
N TRP A 103 -6.94 -7.10 5.02
CA TRP A 103 -7.16 -7.87 6.22
C TRP A 103 -8.32 -7.31 7.05
N VAL A 104 -8.35 -6.00 7.28
CA VAL A 104 -9.45 -5.32 7.98
C VAL A 104 -10.74 -5.36 7.16
N THR A 105 -10.68 -5.19 5.84
CA THR A 105 -11.86 -5.29 4.96
C THR A 105 -12.49 -6.68 5.02
N SER A 106 -11.68 -7.73 5.10
CA SER A 106 -12.17 -9.10 5.34
C SER A 106 -12.93 -9.21 6.66
N ALA A 107 -12.39 -8.65 7.74
CA ALA A 107 -13.04 -8.64 9.05
C ALA A 107 -14.39 -7.87 9.03
N ILE A 108 -14.46 -6.74 8.31
CA ILE A 108 -15.69 -5.97 8.09
C ILE A 108 -16.72 -6.84 7.35
N GLY A 109 -16.30 -7.54 6.30
CA GLY A 109 -17.16 -8.49 5.58
C GLY A 109 -17.70 -9.57 6.49
N MET A 110 -16.85 -10.19 7.31
CA MET A 110 -17.29 -11.19 8.30
C MET A 110 -18.30 -10.62 9.29
N ALA A 111 -18.09 -9.40 9.78
CA ALA A 111 -19.01 -8.72 10.68
C ALA A 111 -20.38 -8.47 10.01
N CYS A 112 -20.39 -8.05 8.73
CA CYS A 112 -21.63 -7.95 7.94
C CYS A 112 -22.34 -9.29 7.83
N GLY A 113 -21.62 -10.36 7.46
CA GLY A 113 -22.14 -11.71 7.37
C GLY A 113 -22.76 -12.21 8.68
N ALA A 114 -22.12 -11.90 9.81
CA ALA A 114 -22.62 -12.20 11.15
C ALA A 114 -23.83 -11.34 11.57
N GLY A 115 -24.19 -10.29 10.80
CA GLY A 115 -25.29 -9.37 11.15
C GLY A 115 -24.90 -8.29 12.15
N LEU A 116 -23.60 -8.06 12.40
CA LEU A 116 -23.08 -7.04 13.29
C LEU A 116 -22.97 -5.68 12.57
N TYR A 117 -24.10 -5.12 12.13
CA TYR A 117 -24.16 -3.95 11.25
C TYR A 117 -23.49 -2.70 11.85
N ILE A 118 -23.79 -2.42 13.12
CA ILE A 118 -23.22 -1.25 13.81
C ILE A 118 -21.69 -1.38 13.89
N VAL A 119 -21.18 -2.57 14.20
CA VAL A 119 -19.75 -2.83 14.30
C VAL A 119 -19.08 -2.65 12.93
N SER A 120 -19.64 -3.25 11.88
CA SER A 120 -19.07 -3.18 10.54
C SER A 120 -19.03 -1.74 10.00
N ILE A 121 -20.09 -0.96 10.20
CA ILE A 121 -20.14 0.45 9.82
C ILE A 121 -19.13 1.28 10.64
N SER A 122 -19.13 1.10 11.96
CA SER A 122 -18.23 1.84 12.85
C SER A 122 -16.74 1.56 12.53
N VAL A 123 -16.39 0.29 12.32
CA VAL A 123 -15.01 -0.09 11.95
C VAL A 123 -14.64 0.49 10.58
N THR A 124 -15.56 0.50 9.61
CA THR A 124 -15.31 1.12 8.29
C THR A 124 -14.97 2.60 8.44
N VAL A 125 -15.75 3.35 9.23
CA VAL A 125 -15.50 4.77 9.51
C VAL A 125 -14.14 4.95 10.21
N MET A 126 -13.84 4.12 11.21
CA MET A 126 -12.55 4.18 11.92
C MET A 126 -11.37 3.91 10.99
N VAL A 127 -11.49 2.95 10.07
CA VAL A 127 -10.44 2.65 9.07
C VAL A 127 -10.20 3.83 8.15
N LEU A 128 -11.26 4.47 7.64
CA LEU A 128 -11.15 5.64 6.78
C LEU A 128 -10.49 6.81 7.52
N ILE A 129 -10.92 7.09 8.76
CA ILE A 129 -10.30 8.13 9.60
C ILE A 129 -8.82 7.80 9.84
N CYS A 130 -8.50 6.57 10.17
CA CYS A 130 -7.12 6.14 10.41
C CYS A 130 -6.25 6.36 9.16
N MET A 131 -6.69 5.90 8.00
CA MET A 131 -5.96 6.07 6.73
C MET A 131 -5.73 7.55 6.38
N GLU A 132 -6.76 8.40 6.57
CA GLU A 132 -6.68 9.83 6.30
C GLU A 132 -5.78 10.56 7.29
N THR A 133 -5.97 10.31 8.59
CA THR A 133 -5.23 11.00 9.65
C THR A 133 -3.74 10.71 9.56
N PHE A 134 -3.35 9.45 9.39
CA PHE A 134 -1.94 9.11 9.23
C PHE A 134 -1.33 9.72 7.97
N HIS A 135 -2.07 9.79 6.87
CA HIS A 135 -1.59 10.48 5.66
C HIS A 135 -1.35 11.96 5.92
N LEU A 136 -2.27 12.66 6.58
CA LEU A 136 -2.13 14.09 6.89
C LEU A 136 -0.98 14.37 7.86
N ILE A 137 -0.86 13.55 8.91
CA ILE A 137 0.22 13.69 9.90
C ILE A 137 1.57 13.40 9.26
N LEU A 138 1.73 12.24 8.59
CA LEU A 138 3.00 11.88 7.98
C LEU A 138 3.39 12.86 6.85
N SER A 139 2.44 13.30 6.03
CA SER A 139 2.73 14.30 4.99
C SER A 139 3.22 15.63 5.59
N ARG A 140 2.82 15.94 6.83
CA ARG A 140 3.26 17.14 7.54
C ARG A 140 4.69 17.02 8.10
N PHE A 141 5.13 15.79 8.42
CA PHE A 141 6.45 15.51 8.96
C PHE A 141 7.42 14.94 7.92
N SER A 142 6.93 14.35 6.82
CA SER A 142 7.77 13.74 5.79
C SER A 142 8.52 14.81 5.00
N ARG A 143 9.85 14.68 4.95
CA ARG A 143 10.69 15.38 3.97
C ARG A 143 10.49 14.68 2.63
N ARG A 144 10.32 15.44 1.55
CA ARG A 144 10.24 14.86 0.21
C ARG A 144 11.60 14.31 -0.18
N SER A 145 11.65 13.02 -0.52
CA SER A 145 12.81 12.40 -1.14
C SER A 145 12.70 12.52 -2.66
N ILE A 146 13.79 12.91 -3.28
CA ILE A 146 13.92 12.98 -4.74
C ILE A 146 15.04 12.02 -5.12
N ASN A 147 14.70 11.03 -5.94
CA ASN A 147 15.69 10.15 -6.54
C ASN A 147 16.07 10.67 -7.90
N PHE A 148 17.35 10.77 -8.15
CA PHE A 148 17.89 11.09 -9.47
C PHE A 148 19.13 10.27 -9.76
N THR A 149 19.26 9.91 -11.03
CA THR A 149 20.43 9.20 -11.56
C THR A 149 21.23 10.17 -12.39
N LEU A 150 22.47 10.34 -12.02
CA LEU A 150 23.44 11.19 -12.72
C LEU A 150 24.43 10.34 -13.49
N SER A 151 24.78 10.77 -14.70
CA SER A 151 25.87 10.24 -15.49
C SER A 151 26.97 11.30 -15.59
N ALA A 152 28.20 10.93 -15.30
CA ALA A 152 29.37 11.82 -15.42
C ALA A 152 30.58 11.07 -15.99
N PRO A 153 31.53 11.78 -16.64
CA PRO A 153 32.74 11.16 -17.21
C PRO A 153 33.68 10.62 -16.14
N SER A 154 33.68 11.16 -14.94
CA SER A 154 34.58 10.75 -13.85
C SER A 154 33.87 10.62 -12.50
N SER A 155 34.44 9.80 -11.62
CA SER A 155 33.99 9.65 -10.23
C SER A 155 34.19 10.92 -9.40
N GLU A 156 35.20 11.69 -9.71
CA GLU A 156 35.55 12.94 -8.99
C GLU A 156 34.50 14.02 -9.22
N GLU A 157 33.93 14.10 -10.41
CA GLU A 157 32.85 15.05 -10.71
C GLU A 157 31.57 14.70 -9.95
N ILE A 158 31.23 13.41 -9.84
CA ILE A 158 30.10 12.97 -9.03
C ILE A 158 30.29 13.34 -7.55
N GLN A 159 31.50 13.16 -7.01
CA GLN A 159 31.82 13.55 -5.64
C GLN A 159 31.68 15.06 -5.41
N ARG A 160 32.18 15.90 -6.34
CA ARG A 160 31.99 17.34 -6.27
C ARG A 160 30.54 17.76 -6.22
N VAL A 161 29.70 17.14 -7.03
CA VAL A 161 28.25 17.40 -7.02
C VAL A 161 27.61 17.00 -5.71
N VAL A 162 27.96 15.84 -5.17
CA VAL A 162 27.48 15.39 -3.86
C VAL A 162 27.89 16.35 -2.75
N GLU A 163 29.11 16.88 -2.77
CA GLU A 163 29.55 17.87 -1.80
C GLU A 163 28.80 19.19 -1.92
N GLN A 164 28.54 19.66 -3.14
CA GLN A 164 27.76 20.87 -3.35
C GLN A 164 26.29 20.70 -2.99
N ILE A 165 25.68 19.52 -3.21
CA ILE A 165 24.33 19.19 -2.73
C ILE A 165 24.29 19.28 -1.19
N LYS A 166 25.30 18.74 -0.51
CA LYS A 166 25.42 18.83 0.95
C LYS A 166 25.63 20.27 1.41
N ALA A 167 26.48 21.05 0.74
CA ALA A 167 26.74 22.47 1.04
C ALA A 167 25.47 23.32 0.84
N ALA A 168 24.61 22.99 -0.10
CA ALA A 168 23.31 23.63 -0.32
C ALA A 168 22.25 23.26 0.75
N GLY A 169 22.63 22.49 1.79
CA GLY A 169 21.78 22.12 2.92
C GLY A 169 20.78 21.00 2.59
N MET A 170 21.02 20.25 1.52
CA MET A 170 20.25 19.06 1.15
C MET A 170 20.93 17.83 1.76
N GLN A 171 20.12 16.88 2.25
CA GLN A 171 20.65 15.67 2.88
C GLN A 171 20.64 14.52 1.87
N VAL A 172 21.81 13.93 1.59
CA VAL A 172 21.94 12.74 0.74
C VAL A 172 21.81 11.51 1.62
N ASP A 173 20.76 10.71 1.39
CA ASP A 173 20.44 9.50 2.18
C ASP A 173 21.08 8.25 1.58
N THR A 174 20.99 8.10 0.27
CA THR A 174 21.52 6.93 -0.44
C THR A 174 22.41 7.39 -1.59
N PHE A 175 23.57 6.75 -1.70
CA PHE A 175 24.51 6.95 -2.79
C PHE A 175 24.87 5.58 -3.34
N GLU A 176 24.35 5.25 -4.51
CA GLU A 176 24.74 4.03 -5.25
C GLU A 176 25.60 4.45 -6.46
N TYR A 177 26.79 3.90 -6.54
CA TYR A 177 27.73 4.14 -7.63
C TYR A 177 27.84 2.90 -8.51
N GLN A 178 27.66 3.04 -9.82
CA GLN A 178 27.86 2.01 -10.80
C GLN A 178 28.77 2.50 -11.94
N LYS A 179 29.86 1.78 -12.18
CA LYS A 179 30.72 2.04 -13.31
C LYS A 179 30.18 1.28 -14.54
N ARG A 180 29.73 2.00 -15.55
CA ARG A 180 29.21 1.42 -16.79
C ARG A 180 30.24 1.61 -17.90
N ASN A 181 30.78 0.50 -18.41
CA ASN A 181 31.61 0.51 -19.59
C ASN A 181 30.71 0.58 -20.83
N CYS A 182 30.64 1.75 -21.47
CA CYS A 182 30.02 1.89 -22.79
C CYS A 182 31.13 1.79 -23.86
N SER A 183 30.77 1.26 -25.02
CA SER A 183 31.70 0.91 -26.11
C SER A 183 32.58 2.07 -26.64
N ALA A 184 32.33 3.31 -26.23
CA ALA A 184 33.09 4.49 -26.67
C ALA A 184 33.59 5.40 -25.53
N SER A 185 33.09 5.24 -24.28
CA SER A 185 33.54 6.04 -23.12
C SER A 185 33.16 5.36 -21.81
N VAL A 186 33.97 5.58 -20.77
CA VAL A 186 33.64 5.14 -19.42
C VAL A 186 32.70 6.18 -18.81
N ALA A 187 31.43 5.85 -18.67
CA ALA A 187 30.47 6.69 -17.96
C ALA A 187 30.24 6.16 -16.54
N CYS A 188 30.35 7.04 -15.57
CA CYS A 188 30.06 6.76 -14.17
C CYS A 188 28.61 7.11 -13.89
N LEU A 189 27.79 6.14 -13.48
CA LEU A 189 26.41 6.33 -13.07
C LEU A 189 26.34 6.41 -11.54
N ALA A 190 25.68 7.44 -11.02
CA ALA A 190 25.40 7.56 -9.60
C ALA A 190 23.90 7.77 -9.38
N THR A 191 23.29 6.92 -8.60
CA THR A 191 21.92 7.10 -8.14
C THR A 191 21.96 7.71 -6.74
N LEU A 192 21.32 8.86 -6.59
CA LEU A 192 21.27 9.66 -5.38
C LEU A 192 19.84 9.81 -4.90
N GLU A 193 19.63 9.53 -3.62
CA GLU A 193 18.39 9.91 -2.93
C GLU A 193 18.67 11.13 -2.07
N VAL A 194 17.99 12.24 -2.39
CA VAL A 194 18.19 13.53 -1.70
C VAL A 194 16.92 13.94 -0.99
N LYS A 195 17.01 14.14 0.33
CA LYS A 195 15.94 14.73 1.14
C LYS A 195 15.99 16.24 1.09
N VAL A 196 14.91 16.83 0.61
CA VAL A 196 14.77 18.27 0.45
C VAL A 196 13.86 18.84 1.53
N LYS A 197 14.26 19.98 2.13
CA LYS A 197 13.44 20.71 3.11
C LYS A 197 12.14 21.19 2.47
N ARG A 198 11.07 21.22 3.28
CA ARG A 198 9.73 21.70 2.88
C ARG A 198 9.83 23.13 2.33
N GLY A 199 9.41 23.33 1.07
CA GLY A 199 9.47 24.62 0.37
C GLY A 199 10.30 24.62 -0.91
N LYS A 200 11.28 23.73 -1.06
CA LYS A 200 11.97 23.53 -2.33
C LYS A 200 11.23 22.50 -3.18
N ARG A 201 10.91 22.85 -4.42
CA ARG A 201 10.25 21.95 -5.38
C ARG A 201 11.32 21.13 -6.12
N ALA A 202 10.92 20.00 -6.70
CA ALA A 202 11.82 19.20 -7.54
C ALA A 202 12.48 20.00 -8.63
N ILE A 203 11.79 21.02 -9.15
CA ILE A 203 12.30 21.94 -10.16
C ILE A 203 13.50 22.78 -9.64
N ASP A 204 13.51 23.10 -8.35
CA ASP A 204 14.61 23.88 -7.76
C ASP A 204 15.88 23.01 -7.67
N VAL A 205 15.71 21.71 -7.40
CA VAL A 205 16.82 20.74 -7.40
C VAL A 205 17.29 20.46 -8.83
N PHE A 206 16.37 20.33 -9.76
CA PHE A 206 16.69 20.17 -11.18
C PHE A 206 17.47 21.37 -11.70
N ASN A 207 17.01 22.60 -11.43
CA ASN A 207 17.70 23.84 -11.84
C ASN A 207 19.07 23.96 -11.18
N PHE A 208 19.23 23.49 -9.94
CA PHE A 208 20.53 23.44 -9.29
C PHE A 208 21.47 22.44 -9.97
N LEU A 209 20.96 21.24 -10.31
CA LEU A 209 21.75 20.22 -10.98
C LEU A 209 22.09 20.58 -12.45
N SER A 210 21.20 21.29 -13.14
CA SER A 210 21.44 21.73 -14.53
C SER A 210 22.54 22.83 -14.67
N GLN A 211 23.03 23.39 -13.57
CA GLN A 211 24.18 24.31 -13.58
C GLN A 211 25.51 23.58 -13.83
N PHE A 212 25.52 22.24 -13.73
CA PHE A 212 26.72 21.44 -13.98
C PHE A 212 26.75 20.95 -15.43
N GLU A 213 27.50 21.57 -16.28
CA GLU A 213 27.60 21.25 -17.73
C GLU A 213 28.13 19.83 -18.02
N THR A 214 28.89 19.25 -17.07
CA THR A 214 29.54 17.93 -17.23
C THR A 214 28.68 16.76 -16.83
N ILE A 215 27.45 16.99 -16.34
CA ILE A 215 26.59 15.97 -15.80
C ILE A 215 25.31 15.86 -16.63
N THR A 216 24.95 14.61 -16.95
CA THR A 216 23.67 14.32 -17.58
C THR A 216 22.72 13.69 -16.56
N ILE A 217 21.52 14.26 -16.39
CA ILE A 217 20.48 13.69 -15.56
C ILE A 217 19.72 12.66 -16.42
N GLU A 218 19.87 11.37 -16.10
CA GLU A 218 19.22 10.29 -16.86
C GLU A 218 17.79 10.02 -16.39
N HIS A 219 17.56 10.11 -15.08
CA HIS A 219 16.26 9.84 -14.49
C HIS A 219 16.01 10.71 -13.26
N LEU A 220 14.78 11.20 -13.12
CA LEU A 220 14.32 11.94 -11.94
C LEU A 220 12.95 11.41 -11.53
N SER A 221 12.82 10.94 -10.29
CA SER A 221 11.57 10.47 -9.71
C SER A 221 11.34 11.06 -8.33
N LEU A 222 10.10 11.40 -8.04
CA LEU A 222 9.64 11.83 -6.72
C LEU A 222 9.14 10.59 -5.95
N ILE A 223 9.58 10.44 -4.70
CA ILE A 223 9.09 9.44 -3.77
C ILE A 223 8.25 10.09 -2.68
#